data_19e6ed9cc938a76acb0656333f5d5420
#
_entry.id   19e6ed9cc938a76acb0656333f5d5420
#
_cell.length_a   1.000
_cell.length_b   1.000
_cell.length_c   1.000
_cell.angle_alpha   90.00
_cell.angle_beta   90.00
_cell.angle_gamma   90.00
#
_symmetry.space_group_name_H-M   'P 1'
#
loop_
_entity.id
_entity.type
_entity.pdbx_description
1 polymer ?
#
loop_
_entity_poly.entity_id
_entity_poly.type
_entity_poly.pdbx_seq_one_letter_code
_entity_poly.pdbx_strand_id
1 'polypeptide(L)'
;MRIVVAYKWTRDPQEATVRADGTVDWSRAKPGLSAYDPVAMELARQLAETAGAELIGVTAGGKGVAAPIASKAALSRGLDRVVIVEDESLADAGRSELAAVLAEMIRHIGDVDLVITGDSSVDVAAKMVPTVLAGELGWPAVAEVAAVSGTGVQAGAVRVERAVPGGVQVLEVSGPAVLAASADAAVPRVPGMKQLLAAAKKPVELLELAALKVPPSSAVMTVTGRSRPERKARKGQLIDTTDPAAAAAELVTALREAGTL
;
A
#
# COMPACT_ATOMS: atom_id res chain seq x y z
N MET A 1 -22.58 5.48 -1.44
CA MET A 1 -21.38 4.71 -0.99
C MET A 1 -20.18 5.62 -1.03
N ARG A 2 -19.31 5.52 -0.04
CA ARG A 2 -18.06 6.29 0.05
C ARG A 2 -16.89 5.34 0.26
N ILE A 3 -15.93 5.38 -0.64
CA ILE A 3 -14.74 4.52 -0.61
C ILE A 3 -13.52 5.39 -0.32
N VAL A 4 -12.74 5.01 0.67
CA VAL A 4 -11.47 5.66 0.99
C VAL A 4 -10.32 4.80 0.52
N VAL A 5 -9.30 5.40 -0.13
CA VAL A 5 -8.04 4.74 -0.43
C VAL A 5 -6.95 5.35 0.43
N ALA A 6 -6.37 4.56 1.34
CA ALA A 6 -5.18 4.98 2.07
C ALA A 6 -3.94 4.67 1.23
N TYR A 7 -3.10 5.69 1.03
CA TYR A 7 -1.90 5.59 0.19
C TYR A 7 -0.69 6.23 0.86
N LYS A 8 0.50 5.82 0.45
CA LYS A 8 1.77 6.30 0.98
C LYS A 8 2.57 7.03 -0.08
N TRP A 9 3.04 8.24 0.26
CA TRP A 9 4.03 8.97 -0.50
C TRP A 9 5.40 8.74 0.12
N THR A 10 6.28 8.04 -0.58
CA THR A 10 7.59 7.62 -0.04
C THR A 10 8.64 7.51 -1.13
N ARG A 11 9.90 7.31 -0.72
CA ARG A 11 11.00 7.03 -1.64
C ARG A 11 11.12 5.53 -1.89
N ASP A 12 11.43 5.14 -3.12
CA ASP A 12 11.69 3.76 -3.46
C ASP A 12 13.11 3.35 -3.02
N PRO A 13 13.26 2.37 -2.12
CA PRO A 13 14.56 1.87 -1.71
C PRO A 13 15.41 1.29 -2.85
N GLN A 14 14.81 0.87 -3.95
CA GLN A 14 15.54 0.39 -5.12
C GLN A 14 16.38 1.48 -5.80
N GLU A 15 15.98 2.74 -5.64
CA GLU A 15 16.71 3.91 -6.12
C GLU A 15 17.79 4.38 -5.13
N ALA A 16 17.83 3.82 -3.93
CA ALA A 16 18.81 4.17 -2.90
C ALA A 16 20.08 3.34 -3.01
N THR A 17 21.20 3.90 -2.52
CA THR A 17 22.48 3.20 -2.50
C THR A 17 22.93 2.99 -1.05
N VAL A 18 23.28 1.76 -0.69
CA VAL A 18 23.87 1.46 0.61
C VAL A 18 25.39 1.67 0.55
N ARG A 19 25.90 2.61 1.33
CA ARG A 19 27.35 2.91 1.45
C ARG A 19 28.10 1.80 2.19
N ALA A 20 29.43 1.83 2.11
CA ALA A 20 30.28 0.84 2.76
C ALA A 20 30.12 0.82 4.30
N ASP A 21 29.82 1.96 4.91
CA ASP A 21 29.56 2.13 6.35
C ASP A 21 28.16 1.66 6.79
N GLY A 22 27.33 1.15 5.85
CA GLY A 22 25.96 0.73 6.11
C GLY A 22 24.91 1.82 6.05
N THR A 23 25.31 3.09 5.88
CA THR A 23 24.35 4.20 5.70
C THR A 23 23.66 4.13 4.34
N VAL A 24 22.41 4.61 4.27
CA VAL A 24 21.63 4.63 3.03
C VAL A 24 21.68 6.02 2.43
N ASP A 25 22.15 6.10 1.20
CA ASP A 25 22.12 7.32 0.39
C ASP A 25 20.82 7.39 -0.44
N TRP A 26 19.96 8.31 -0.07
CA TRP A 26 18.68 8.56 -0.70
C TRP A 26 18.71 9.68 -1.76
N SER A 27 19.88 10.22 -2.10
CA SER A 27 19.99 11.39 -2.98
C SER A 27 19.41 11.19 -4.37
N ARG A 28 19.38 9.96 -4.85
CA ARG A 28 18.81 9.59 -6.15
C ARG A 28 17.36 9.14 -6.07
N ALA A 29 16.90 8.67 -4.93
CA ALA A 29 15.56 8.18 -4.73
C ALA A 29 14.55 9.33 -4.68
N LYS A 30 13.72 9.45 -5.70
CA LYS A 30 12.66 10.44 -5.76
C LYS A 30 11.43 9.93 -5.00
N PRO A 31 10.74 10.82 -4.24
CA PRO A 31 9.48 10.43 -3.62
C PRO A 31 8.40 10.19 -4.69
N GLY A 32 7.58 9.18 -4.46
CA GLY A 32 6.49 8.77 -5.32
C GLY A 32 5.40 8.03 -4.54
N LEU A 33 4.31 7.65 -5.21
CA LEU A 33 3.35 6.71 -4.66
C LEU A 33 4.04 5.36 -4.44
N SER A 34 3.84 4.74 -3.27
CA SER A 34 4.29 3.37 -3.03
C SER A 34 3.74 2.44 -4.12
N ALA A 35 4.55 1.53 -4.64
CA ALA A 35 4.22 0.72 -5.82
C ALA A 35 2.94 -0.13 -5.66
N TYR A 36 2.51 -0.42 -4.44
CA TYR A 36 1.29 -1.18 -4.15
C TYR A 36 0.02 -0.31 -4.23
N ASP A 37 0.12 0.99 -3.95
CA ASP A 37 -1.04 1.87 -3.84
C ASP A 37 -1.73 2.17 -5.18
N PRO A 38 -1.03 2.28 -6.33
CA PRO A 38 -1.69 2.38 -7.63
C PRO A 38 -2.62 1.21 -7.94
N VAL A 39 -2.31 -0.02 -7.48
CA VAL A 39 -3.18 -1.20 -7.61
C VAL A 39 -4.46 -1.03 -6.78
N ALA A 40 -4.30 -0.63 -5.51
CA ALA A 40 -5.43 -0.34 -4.63
C ALA A 40 -6.32 0.79 -5.17
N MET A 41 -5.72 1.86 -5.70
CA MET A 41 -6.45 2.96 -6.35
C MET A 41 -7.25 2.49 -7.57
N GLU A 42 -6.66 1.64 -8.41
CA GLU A 42 -7.35 1.11 -9.59
C GLU A 42 -8.51 0.18 -9.22
N LEU A 43 -8.30 -0.72 -8.25
CA LEU A 43 -9.35 -1.60 -7.72
C LEU A 43 -10.51 -0.78 -7.14
N ALA A 44 -10.20 0.22 -6.30
CA ALA A 44 -11.18 1.11 -5.70
C ALA A 44 -11.96 1.93 -6.73
N ARG A 45 -11.26 2.41 -7.77
CA ARG A 45 -11.87 3.17 -8.85
C ARG A 45 -12.86 2.33 -9.67
N GLN A 46 -12.50 1.08 -10.01
CA GLN A 46 -13.40 0.17 -10.72
C GLN A 46 -14.66 -0.11 -9.92
N LEU A 47 -14.51 -0.32 -8.61
CA LEU A 47 -15.63 -0.50 -7.71
C LEU A 47 -16.48 0.76 -7.61
N ALA A 48 -15.85 1.95 -7.45
CA ALA A 48 -16.53 3.23 -7.35
C ALA A 48 -17.34 3.57 -8.60
N GLU A 49 -16.79 3.32 -9.80
CA GLU A 49 -17.50 3.51 -11.07
C GLU A 49 -18.76 2.63 -11.18
N THR A 50 -18.65 1.37 -10.74
CA THR A 50 -19.76 0.43 -10.78
C THR A 50 -20.85 0.78 -9.76
N ALA A 51 -20.45 1.23 -8.56
CA ALA A 51 -21.36 1.53 -7.45
C ALA A 51 -21.87 2.98 -7.42
N GLY A 52 -21.35 3.87 -8.27
CA GLY A 52 -21.63 5.31 -8.19
C GLY A 52 -21.11 5.92 -6.88
N ALA A 53 -19.97 5.47 -6.38
CA ALA A 53 -19.43 5.87 -5.08
C ALA A 53 -18.46 7.07 -5.19
N GLU A 54 -18.41 7.90 -4.14
CA GLU A 54 -17.34 8.89 -3.96
C GLU A 54 -16.03 8.18 -3.62
N LEU A 55 -14.94 8.55 -4.29
CA LEU A 55 -13.62 7.96 -4.09
C LEU A 55 -12.63 8.97 -3.49
N ILE A 56 -12.23 8.76 -2.24
CA ILE A 56 -11.43 9.71 -1.46
C ILE A 56 -10.06 9.10 -1.17
N GLY A 57 -8.99 9.87 -1.42
CA GLY A 57 -7.65 9.46 -0.98
C GLY A 57 -7.33 10.01 0.40
N VAL A 58 -6.64 9.22 1.23
CA VAL A 58 -6.07 9.68 2.51
C VAL A 58 -4.60 9.33 2.59
N THR A 59 -3.80 10.26 3.13
CA THR A 59 -2.39 10.03 3.42
C THR A 59 -1.94 10.85 4.62
N ALA A 60 -1.03 10.29 5.40
CA ALA A 60 -0.42 10.98 6.53
C ALA A 60 1.09 10.71 6.54
N GLY A 61 1.89 11.69 6.95
CA GLY A 61 3.33 11.55 7.03
C GLY A 61 4.08 12.84 7.29
N GLY A 62 5.40 12.77 7.26
CA GLY A 62 6.28 13.92 7.38
C GLY A 62 6.24 14.84 6.17
N LYS A 63 7.14 15.82 6.17
CA LYS A 63 7.24 16.84 5.13
C LYS A 63 7.28 16.28 3.71
N GLY A 64 6.45 16.85 2.85
CA GLY A 64 6.39 16.54 1.41
C GLY A 64 5.22 15.66 1.01
N VAL A 65 4.43 15.10 1.96
CA VAL A 65 3.22 14.32 1.61
C VAL A 65 2.11 15.23 1.10
N ALA A 66 2.08 16.50 1.51
CA ALA A 66 1.15 17.52 1.02
C ALA A 66 1.66 18.29 -0.22
N ALA A 67 2.84 17.95 -0.73
CA ALA A 67 3.37 18.63 -1.91
C ALA A 67 2.40 18.50 -3.11
N PRO A 68 2.25 19.55 -3.94
CA PRO A 68 1.33 19.53 -5.09
C PRO A 68 1.57 18.36 -6.04
N ILE A 69 2.81 17.88 -6.16
CA ILE A 69 3.15 16.72 -6.98
C ILE A 69 2.59 15.42 -6.37
N ALA A 70 2.57 15.30 -5.03
CA ALA A 70 2.06 14.12 -4.35
C ALA A 70 0.53 14.00 -4.50
N SER A 71 -0.21 15.07 -4.17
CA SER A 71 -1.66 15.10 -4.34
C SER A 71 -2.07 14.92 -5.80
N LYS A 72 -1.38 15.55 -6.74
CA LYS A 72 -1.66 15.41 -8.17
C LYS A 72 -1.41 13.97 -8.67
N ALA A 73 -0.36 13.31 -8.18
CA ALA A 73 -0.08 11.91 -8.52
C ALA A 73 -1.20 10.96 -8.09
N ALA A 74 -1.79 11.18 -6.90
CA ALA A 74 -2.92 10.42 -6.40
C ALA A 74 -4.23 10.77 -7.14
N LEU A 75 -4.57 12.05 -7.22
CA LEU A 75 -5.82 12.55 -7.84
C LEU A 75 -5.94 12.19 -9.33
N SER A 76 -4.82 12.10 -10.06
CA SER A 76 -4.82 11.73 -11.48
C SER A 76 -5.22 10.27 -11.72
N ARG A 77 -5.22 9.43 -10.67
CA ARG A 77 -5.59 8.01 -10.73
C ARG A 77 -7.08 7.74 -10.49
N GLY A 78 -7.89 8.78 -10.42
CA GLY A 78 -9.36 8.66 -10.35
C GLY A 78 -9.97 9.10 -9.04
N LEU A 79 -9.20 9.43 -8.02
CA LEU A 79 -9.73 9.97 -6.77
C LEU A 79 -10.49 11.27 -7.02
N ASP A 80 -11.60 11.49 -6.32
CA ASP A 80 -12.41 12.71 -6.41
C ASP A 80 -11.82 13.86 -5.60
N ARG A 81 -11.29 13.55 -4.43
CA ARG A 81 -10.56 14.46 -3.54
C ARG A 81 -9.53 13.72 -2.71
N VAL A 82 -8.65 14.43 -2.05
CA VAL A 82 -7.71 13.87 -1.07
C VAL A 82 -7.77 14.64 0.24
N VAL A 83 -7.57 13.92 1.33
CA VAL A 83 -7.42 14.44 2.70
C VAL A 83 -6.01 14.08 3.17
N ILE A 84 -5.26 15.03 3.66
CA ILE A 84 -3.83 14.89 3.96
C ILE A 84 -3.53 15.42 5.35
N VAL A 85 -2.75 14.68 6.12
CA VAL A 85 -2.09 15.14 7.34
C VAL A 85 -0.58 15.19 7.08
N GLU A 86 -0.02 16.39 7.09
CA GLU A 86 1.44 16.59 7.03
C GLU A 86 1.90 17.12 8.38
N ASP A 87 2.71 16.34 9.10
CA ASP A 87 3.33 16.75 10.36
C ASP A 87 4.69 16.08 10.50
N GLU A 88 5.71 16.86 10.87
CA GLU A 88 7.09 16.36 10.96
C GLU A 88 7.24 15.23 11.99
N SER A 89 6.41 15.21 13.05
CA SER A 89 6.40 14.11 14.02
C SER A 89 6.05 12.76 13.41
N LEU A 90 5.38 12.76 12.24
CA LEU A 90 5.01 11.56 11.51
C LEU A 90 6.11 11.04 10.57
N ALA A 91 7.24 11.75 10.43
CA ALA A 91 8.31 11.35 9.51
C ALA A 91 8.88 9.96 9.83
N ASP A 92 9.04 9.66 11.11
CA ASP A 92 9.53 8.37 11.62
C ASP A 92 8.45 7.61 12.42
N ALA A 93 7.19 7.99 12.28
CA ALA A 93 6.08 7.40 13.02
C ALA A 93 5.98 5.89 12.80
N GLY A 94 5.65 5.18 13.86
CA GLY A 94 5.39 3.75 13.84
C GLY A 94 4.12 3.40 13.06
N ARG A 95 3.99 2.15 12.65
CA ARG A 95 2.82 1.68 11.86
C ARG A 95 1.51 1.81 12.62
N SER A 96 1.52 1.54 13.92
CA SER A 96 0.34 1.69 14.79
C SER A 96 -0.05 3.15 14.93
N GLU A 97 0.91 4.05 15.08
CA GLU A 97 0.68 5.48 15.16
C GLU A 97 0.08 6.02 13.85
N LEU A 98 0.67 5.66 12.70
CA LEU A 98 0.11 6.02 11.40
C LEU A 98 -1.29 5.45 11.19
N ALA A 99 -1.55 4.21 11.62
CA ALA A 99 -2.87 3.61 11.54
C ALA A 99 -3.90 4.37 12.40
N ALA A 100 -3.53 4.80 13.60
CA ALA A 100 -4.39 5.61 14.47
C ALA A 100 -4.70 6.98 13.84
N VAL A 101 -3.70 7.65 13.24
CA VAL A 101 -3.92 8.91 12.50
C VAL A 101 -4.87 8.70 11.33
N LEU A 102 -4.65 7.65 10.51
CA LEU A 102 -5.53 7.32 9.39
C LEU A 102 -6.95 7.00 9.86
N ALA A 103 -7.11 6.31 11.00
CA ALA A 103 -8.44 6.03 11.57
C ALA A 103 -9.18 7.31 11.94
N GLU A 104 -8.51 8.28 12.56
CA GLU A 104 -9.11 9.58 12.88
C GLU A 104 -9.45 10.39 11.62
N MET A 105 -8.63 10.34 10.58
CA MET A 105 -8.94 10.95 9.28
C MET A 105 -10.20 10.32 8.66
N ILE A 106 -10.35 9.00 8.76
CA ILE A 106 -11.53 8.27 8.26
C ILE A 106 -12.77 8.65 9.07
N ARG A 107 -12.66 8.78 10.41
CA ARG A 107 -13.75 9.27 11.26
C ARG A 107 -14.14 10.72 10.94
N HIS A 108 -13.15 11.57 10.64
CA HIS A 108 -13.39 12.95 10.20
C HIS A 108 -14.16 13.00 8.87
N ILE A 109 -13.83 12.14 7.90
CA ILE A 109 -14.55 12.03 6.63
C ILE A 109 -16.01 11.61 6.85
N GLY A 110 -16.27 10.69 7.78
CA GLY A 110 -17.61 10.17 8.12
C GLY A 110 -18.26 9.36 7.00
N ASP A 111 -19.24 8.54 7.35
CA ASP A 111 -20.06 7.72 6.43
C ASP A 111 -19.23 6.94 5.40
N VAL A 112 -18.08 6.40 5.83
CA VAL A 112 -17.20 5.59 4.98
C VAL A 112 -17.66 4.14 5.01
N ASP A 113 -17.90 3.57 3.83
CA ASP A 113 -18.34 2.18 3.68
C ASP A 113 -17.17 1.21 3.51
N LEU A 114 -16.11 1.63 2.83
CA LEU A 114 -14.92 0.81 2.58
C LEU A 114 -13.65 1.63 2.67
N VAL A 115 -12.61 1.02 3.23
CA VAL A 115 -11.22 1.48 3.09
C VAL A 115 -10.46 0.46 2.27
N ILE A 116 -9.83 0.88 1.20
CA ILE A 116 -8.96 0.04 0.36
C ILE A 116 -7.53 0.55 0.48
N THR A 117 -6.59 -0.35 0.69
CA THR A 117 -5.16 -0.04 0.81
C THR A 117 -4.36 -0.97 -0.09
N GLY A 118 -3.13 -0.63 -0.44
CA GLY A 118 -2.16 -1.65 -0.80
C GLY A 118 -1.90 -2.58 0.38
N ASP A 119 -1.57 -3.84 0.14
CA ASP A 119 -1.27 -4.81 1.20
C ASP A 119 0.08 -4.50 1.87
N SER A 120 0.94 -3.74 1.20
CA SER A 120 2.30 -3.46 1.63
C SER A 120 2.74 -2.05 1.24
N SER A 121 3.95 -1.67 1.64
CA SER A 121 4.63 -0.47 1.16
C SER A 121 6.03 -0.82 0.65
N VAL A 122 6.48 -0.11 -0.38
CA VAL A 122 7.75 -0.39 -1.07
C VAL A 122 8.97 -0.21 -0.15
N ASP A 123 8.88 0.68 0.83
CA ASP A 123 9.98 1.06 1.73
C ASP A 123 10.11 0.16 2.97
N VAL A 124 9.00 -0.29 3.54
CA VAL A 124 9.00 -1.04 4.81
C VAL A 124 8.52 -2.48 4.67
N ALA A 125 7.61 -2.74 3.74
CA ALA A 125 7.04 -4.07 3.42
C ALA A 125 6.45 -4.82 4.65
N ALA A 126 5.92 -4.10 5.64
CA ALA A 126 5.49 -4.71 6.90
C ALA A 126 4.11 -5.39 6.85
N LYS A 127 3.28 -5.10 5.86
CA LYS A 127 1.89 -5.61 5.71
C LYS A 127 1.00 -5.43 6.96
N MET A 128 1.29 -4.43 7.80
CA MET A 128 0.61 -4.25 9.11
C MET A 128 -0.47 -3.18 9.10
N VAL A 129 -0.26 -2.08 8.38
CA VAL A 129 -1.14 -0.90 8.47
C VAL A 129 -2.60 -1.24 8.19
N PRO A 130 -2.97 -2.04 7.17
CA PRO A 130 -4.38 -2.33 6.91
C PRO A 130 -5.09 -3.00 8.08
N THR A 131 -4.44 -4.00 8.70
CA THR A 131 -5.01 -4.76 9.81
C THR A 131 -5.09 -3.93 11.10
N VAL A 132 -4.05 -3.13 11.38
CA VAL A 132 -4.04 -2.24 12.55
C VAL A 132 -5.09 -1.15 12.39
N LEU A 133 -5.20 -0.56 11.18
CA LEU A 133 -6.23 0.43 10.86
C LEU A 133 -7.64 -0.12 11.07
N ALA A 134 -7.90 -1.34 10.64
CA ALA A 134 -9.18 -2.01 10.88
C ALA A 134 -9.46 -2.18 12.38
N GLY A 135 -8.44 -2.57 13.16
CA GLY A 135 -8.53 -2.65 14.62
C GLY A 135 -8.85 -1.31 15.28
N GLU A 136 -8.17 -0.23 14.86
CA GLU A 136 -8.44 1.14 15.34
C GLU A 136 -9.87 1.60 14.99
N LEU A 137 -10.40 1.21 13.84
CA LEU A 137 -11.77 1.54 13.43
C LEU A 137 -12.83 0.62 14.08
N GLY A 138 -12.44 -0.53 14.60
CA GLY A 138 -13.37 -1.57 15.05
C GLY A 138 -14.05 -2.29 13.89
N TRP A 139 -13.42 -2.35 12.71
CA TRP A 139 -13.96 -2.92 11.47
C TRP A 139 -13.28 -4.23 11.10
N PRO A 140 -13.96 -5.12 10.34
CA PRO A 140 -13.30 -6.28 9.77
C PRO A 140 -12.21 -5.89 8.77
N ALA A 141 -11.16 -6.72 8.71
CA ALA A 141 -10.08 -6.61 7.72
C ALA A 141 -10.05 -7.85 6.83
N VAL A 142 -9.88 -7.65 5.52
CA VAL A 142 -9.58 -8.72 4.57
C VAL A 142 -8.26 -8.40 3.87
N ALA A 143 -7.26 -9.27 4.06
CA ALA A 143 -5.96 -9.17 3.39
C ALA A 143 -5.88 -10.09 2.16
N GLU A 144 -4.84 -9.88 1.34
CA GLU A 144 -4.59 -10.64 0.10
C GLU A 144 -5.78 -10.59 -0.87
N VAL A 145 -6.43 -9.43 -0.96
CA VAL A 145 -7.61 -9.23 -1.82
C VAL A 145 -7.18 -9.21 -3.28
N ALA A 146 -7.65 -10.19 -4.04
CA ALA A 146 -7.36 -10.33 -5.46
C ALA A 146 -8.43 -9.69 -6.36
N ALA A 147 -9.69 -9.62 -5.88
CA ALA A 147 -10.77 -8.96 -6.62
C ALA A 147 -11.87 -8.47 -5.67
N VAL A 148 -12.54 -7.39 -6.08
CA VAL A 148 -13.74 -6.87 -5.39
C VAL A 148 -14.80 -6.57 -6.43
N SER A 149 -16.02 -7.00 -6.17
CA SER A 149 -17.17 -6.69 -7.02
C SER A 149 -18.38 -6.26 -6.18
N GLY A 150 -19.13 -5.28 -6.69
CA GLY A 150 -20.33 -4.73 -6.04
C GLY A 150 -21.64 -5.26 -6.62
N THR A 151 -21.69 -6.48 -7.15
CA THR A 151 -22.83 -6.98 -7.89
C THR A 151 -23.83 -7.71 -7.03
N GLY A 152 -25.09 -7.24 -7.04
CA GLY A 152 -26.27 -8.03 -6.67
C GLY A 152 -26.50 -8.28 -5.20
N VAL A 153 -25.69 -7.73 -4.34
CA VAL A 153 -25.83 -7.88 -2.90
C VAL A 153 -26.61 -6.70 -2.33
N GLN A 154 -27.31 -6.93 -1.22
CA GLN A 154 -28.04 -5.89 -0.50
C GLN A 154 -27.20 -4.62 -0.35
N ALA A 155 -27.83 -3.45 -0.38
CA ALA A 155 -27.14 -2.16 -0.30
C ALA A 155 -26.07 -2.16 0.80
N GLY A 156 -24.81 -1.93 0.43
CA GLY A 156 -23.67 -1.86 1.36
C GLY A 156 -22.82 -3.14 1.50
N ALA A 157 -23.10 -4.23 0.75
CA ALA A 157 -22.24 -5.40 0.73
C ALA A 157 -21.38 -5.48 -0.55
N VAL A 158 -20.19 -6.05 -0.43
CA VAL A 158 -19.30 -6.33 -1.56
C VAL A 158 -18.84 -7.79 -1.51
N ARG A 159 -18.68 -8.37 -2.68
CA ARG A 159 -18.05 -9.69 -2.85
C ARG A 159 -16.55 -9.47 -3.00
N VAL A 160 -15.78 -10.15 -2.15
CA VAL A 160 -14.32 -10.08 -2.10
C VAL A 160 -13.76 -11.45 -2.40
N GLU A 161 -12.80 -11.54 -3.31
CA GLU A 161 -12.00 -12.72 -3.57
C GLU A 161 -10.60 -12.51 -3.04
N ARG A 162 -10.09 -13.47 -2.26
CA ARG A 162 -8.72 -13.44 -1.73
C ARG A 162 -7.98 -14.73 -2.00
N ALA A 163 -6.68 -14.60 -2.25
CA ALA A 163 -5.80 -15.74 -2.37
C ALA A 163 -5.57 -16.39 -1.00
N VAL A 164 -5.65 -17.73 -0.96
CA VAL A 164 -5.31 -18.52 0.21
C VAL A 164 -4.48 -19.73 -0.23
N PRO A 165 -3.70 -20.37 0.64
CA PRO A 165 -3.00 -21.59 0.29
C PRO A 165 -3.97 -22.65 -0.26
N GLY A 166 -3.73 -23.08 -1.49
CA GLY A 166 -4.54 -24.10 -2.16
C GLY A 166 -5.77 -23.60 -2.91
N GLY A 167 -6.03 -22.27 -2.99
CA GLY A 167 -7.16 -21.76 -3.77
C GLY A 167 -7.52 -20.32 -3.57
N VAL A 168 -8.77 -20.00 -3.87
CA VAL A 168 -9.37 -18.68 -3.70
C VAL A 168 -10.53 -18.79 -2.73
N GLN A 169 -10.56 -17.94 -1.73
CA GLN A 169 -11.69 -17.76 -0.83
C GLN A 169 -12.56 -16.61 -1.31
N VAL A 170 -13.87 -16.86 -1.39
CA VAL A 170 -14.85 -15.85 -1.74
C VAL A 170 -15.62 -15.47 -0.48
N LEU A 171 -15.64 -14.18 -0.18
CA LEU A 171 -16.29 -13.61 1.00
C LEU A 171 -17.36 -12.60 0.55
N GLU A 172 -18.46 -12.57 1.28
CA GLU A 172 -19.42 -11.47 1.26
C GLU A 172 -19.15 -10.58 2.48
N VAL A 173 -18.83 -9.33 2.22
CA VAL A 173 -18.49 -8.36 3.27
C VAL A 173 -19.59 -7.32 3.34
N SER A 174 -20.29 -7.29 4.47
CA SER A 174 -21.37 -6.33 4.76
C SER A 174 -20.91 -5.31 5.79
N GLY A 175 -21.30 -4.05 5.58
CA GLY A 175 -20.91 -2.93 6.44
C GLY A 175 -19.48 -2.46 6.20
N PRO A 176 -19.01 -1.49 7.02
CA PRO A 176 -17.71 -0.91 6.82
C PRO A 176 -16.57 -1.93 7.05
N ALA A 177 -15.58 -1.91 6.17
CA ALA A 177 -14.46 -2.84 6.20
C ALA A 177 -13.17 -2.22 5.64
N VAL A 178 -12.03 -2.81 6.00
CA VAL A 178 -10.71 -2.51 5.43
C VAL A 178 -10.26 -3.66 4.55
N LEU A 179 -9.98 -3.36 3.28
CA LEU A 179 -9.55 -4.33 2.27
C LEU A 179 -8.10 -4.01 1.86
N ALA A 180 -7.19 -4.97 2.01
CA ALA A 180 -5.81 -4.85 1.56
C ALA A 180 -5.62 -5.56 0.22
N ALA A 181 -5.46 -4.79 -0.85
CA ALA A 181 -5.33 -5.27 -2.21
C ALA A 181 -3.95 -5.91 -2.43
N SER A 182 -3.93 -7.14 -2.95
CA SER A 182 -2.70 -7.79 -3.39
C SER A 182 -2.07 -7.04 -4.58
N ALA A 183 -0.79 -7.27 -4.84
CA ALA A 183 -0.04 -6.53 -5.85
C ALA A 183 -0.57 -6.71 -7.29
N ASP A 184 -1.32 -7.76 -7.53
CA ASP A 184 -1.89 -8.17 -8.82
C ASP A 184 -3.44 -8.11 -8.88
N ALA A 185 -4.07 -7.51 -7.86
CA ALA A 185 -5.53 -7.35 -7.81
C ALA A 185 -6.11 -6.53 -8.97
N ALA A 186 -5.34 -5.63 -9.54
CA ALA A 186 -5.72 -4.83 -10.71
C ALA A 186 -4.48 -4.38 -11.48
N VAL A 187 -4.64 -4.09 -12.77
CA VAL A 187 -3.59 -3.46 -13.58
C VAL A 187 -3.75 -1.94 -13.47
N PRO A 188 -2.83 -1.24 -12.78
CA PRO A 188 -2.95 0.20 -12.59
C PRO A 188 -2.84 0.95 -13.92
N ARG A 189 -3.77 1.87 -14.17
CA ARG A 189 -3.64 2.75 -15.34
C ARG A 189 -2.53 3.77 -15.13
N VAL A 190 -1.85 4.11 -16.23
CA VAL A 190 -0.93 5.25 -16.27
C VAL A 190 -1.75 6.49 -16.61
N PRO A 191 -1.78 7.53 -15.74
CA PRO A 191 -2.53 8.75 -16.03
C PRO A 191 -1.99 9.48 -17.25
N GLY A 192 -2.86 9.78 -18.22
CA GLY A 192 -2.50 10.62 -19.37
C GLY A 192 -2.57 12.12 -19.02
N MET A 193 -2.19 12.96 -19.97
CA MET A 193 -2.15 14.43 -19.79
C MET A 193 -3.52 15.00 -19.35
N LYS A 194 -4.63 14.50 -19.89
CA LYS A 194 -5.98 14.94 -19.53
C LYS A 194 -6.27 14.71 -18.04
N GLN A 195 -5.92 13.52 -17.51
CA GLN A 195 -6.09 13.18 -16.10
C GLN A 195 -5.20 14.03 -15.19
N LEU A 196 -3.95 14.28 -15.61
CA LEU A 196 -3.03 15.13 -14.87
C LEU A 196 -3.49 16.59 -14.78
N LEU A 197 -4.07 17.13 -15.87
CA LEU A 197 -4.64 18.49 -15.86
C LEU A 197 -5.92 18.57 -15.04
N ALA A 198 -6.78 17.56 -15.11
CA ALA A 198 -8.00 17.49 -14.32
C ALA A 198 -7.68 17.36 -12.80
N ALA A 199 -6.67 16.59 -12.44
CA ALA A 199 -6.23 16.40 -11.07
C ALA A 199 -5.86 17.72 -10.36
N ALA A 200 -5.29 18.67 -11.10
CA ALA A 200 -4.90 19.98 -10.54
C ALA A 200 -6.08 20.84 -10.08
N LYS A 201 -7.31 20.50 -10.47
CA LYS A 201 -8.54 21.22 -10.11
C LYS A 201 -9.36 20.51 -9.03
N LYS A 202 -8.96 19.31 -8.63
CA LYS A 202 -9.67 18.52 -7.62
C LYS A 202 -9.35 19.00 -6.20
N PRO A 203 -10.32 18.86 -5.25
CA PRO A 203 -10.13 19.32 -3.88
C PRO A 203 -8.99 18.59 -3.16
N VAL A 204 -8.21 19.35 -2.42
CA VAL A 204 -7.17 18.88 -1.48
C VAL A 204 -7.50 19.49 -0.13
N GLU A 205 -7.80 18.67 0.84
CA GLU A 205 -8.07 19.06 2.22
C GLU A 205 -6.83 18.77 3.06
N LEU A 206 -6.33 19.78 3.75
CA LEU A 206 -5.23 19.63 4.71
C LEU A 206 -5.81 19.65 6.12
N LEU A 207 -5.54 18.60 6.89
CA LEU A 207 -5.91 18.51 8.29
C LEU A 207 -4.65 18.67 9.15
N GLU A 208 -4.77 19.47 10.19
CA GLU A 208 -3.74 19.53 11.21
C GLU A 208 -3.82 18.31 12.13
N LEU A 209 -2.69 17.69 12.43
CA LEU A 209 -2.62 16.54 13.33
C LEU A 209 -3.25 16.86 14.70
N ALA A 210 -3.01 18.06 15.21
CA ALA A 210 -3.55 18.53 16.49
C ALA A 210 -5.08 18.66 16.52
N ALA A 211 -5.75 18.75 15.36
CA ALA A 211 -7.21 18.78 15.27
C ALA A 211 -7.84 17.38 15.34
N LEU A 212 -7.04 16.34 15.15
CA LEU A 212 -7.46 14.95 15.24
C LEU A 212 -7.34 14.43 16.69
N LYS A 213 -8.29 13.59 17.08
CA LYS A 213 -8.29 12.98 18.42
C LYS A 213 -7.45 11.68 18.45
N VAL A 214 -6.22 11.76 17.94
CA VAL A 214 -5.33 10.60 17.90
C VAL A 214 -5.00 10.18 19.34
N PRO A 215 -5.28 8.92 19.74
CA PRO A 215 -4.92 8.46 21.07
C PRO A 215 -3.39 8.50 21.22
N PRO A 216 -2.88 8.78 22.45
CA PRO A 216 -1.44 8.75 22.68
C PRO A 216 -0.89 7.38 22.31
N SER A 217 0.15 7.37 21.47
CA SER A 217 0.80 6.14 21.05
C SER A 217 1.38 5.43 22.27
N SER A 218 0.93 4.22 22.52
CA SER A 218 1.61 3.28 23.42
C SER A 218 2.78 2.59 22.70
N ALA A 219 3.37 3.24 21.71
CA ALA A 219 4.42 2.67 20.88
C ALA A 219 5.58 2.15 21.71
N VAL A 220 5.70 0.85 21.73
CA VAL A 220 6.66 0.10 22.53
C VAL A 220 7.90 -0.24 21.74
N MET A 221 7.94 0.12 20.44
CA MET A 221 9.02 -0.28 19.55
C MET A 221 9.89 0.91 19.16
N THR A 222 11.15 0.87 19.62
CA THR A 222 12.17 1.83 19.23
C THR A 222 13.18 1.15 18.32
N VAL A 223 13.50 1.76 17.17
CA VAL A 223 14.57 1.28 16.30
C VAL A 223 15.91 1.62 16.96
N THR A 224 16.61 0.62 17.50
CA THR A 224 17.89 0.81 18.18
C THR A 224 19.09 0.82 17.23
N GLY A 225 18.92 0.38 15.97
CA GLY A 225 19.98 0.40 14.98
C GLY A 225 19.53 -0.14 13.62
N ARG A 226 20.27 0.21 12.60
CA ARG A 226 20.17 -0.33 11.25
C ARG A 226 21.54 -0.72 10.77
N SER A 227 21.68 -1.90 10.19
CA SER A 227 22.95 -2.36 9.63
C SER A 227 22.68 -3.08 8.30
N ARG A 228 23.70 -3.11 7.46
CA ARG A 228 23.66 -3.91 6.24
C ARG A 228 23.66 -5.39 6.63
N PRO A 229 22.75 -6.22 6.13
CA PRO A 229 22.78 -7.65 6.37
C PRO A 229 24.08 -8.25 5.80
N GLU A 230 24.64 -9.18 6.54
CA GLU A 230 25.79 -9.94 6.06
C GLU A 230 25.39 -10.76 4.82
N ARG A 231 26.12 -10.57 3.73
CA ARG A 231 25.85 -11.32 2.51
C ARG A 231 26.49 -12.69 2.60
N LYS A 232 25.66 -13.73 2.61
CA LYS A 232 26.17 -15.09 2.39
C LYS A 232 26.85 -15.18 1.03
N ALA A 233 28.05 -15.75 0.98
CA ALA A 233 28.75 -16.02 -0.26
C ALA A 233 27.88 -16.97 -1.12
N ARG A 234 27.61 -16.57 -2.37
CA ARG A 234 26.93 -17.45 -3.33
C ARG A 234 27.97 -18.44 -3.87
N LYS A 235 27.59 -19.69 -4.07
CA LYS A 235 28.48 -20.72 -4.68
C LYS A 235 28.92 -20.31 -6.10
N GLY A 236 28.06 -19.55 -6.83
CA GLY A 236 28.37 -19.03 -8.15
C GLY A 236 28.60 -20.13 -9.20
N GLN A 237 27.94 -21.29 -9.03
CA GLN A 237 28.05 -22.39 -9.99
C GLN A 237 27.40 -21.98 -11.30
N LEU A 238 28.16 -22.05 -12.38
CA LEU A 238 27.69 -21.82 -13.73
C LEU A 238 27.40 -23.16 -14.40
N ILE A 239 26.25 -23.30 -14.99
CA ILE A 239 25.83 -24.50 -15.72
C ILE A 239 25.89 -24.20 -17.22
N ASP A 240 26.50 -25.09 -17.99
CA ASP A 240 26.50 -24.98 -19.45
C ASP A 240 25.09 -25.18 -20.00
N THR A 241 24.60 -24.22 -20.79
CA THR A 241 23.25 -24.22 -21.37
C THR A 241 23.22 -24.66 -22.83
N THR A 242 24.32 -25.19 -23.35
CA THR A 242 24.42 -25.65 -24.76
C THR A 242 23.41 -26.77 -25.03
N ASP A 243 23.18 -27.66 -24.06
CA ASP A 243 22.10 -28.64 -24.04
C ASP A 243 21.10 -28.35 -22.92
N PRO A 244 19.89 -27.88 -23.23
CA PRO A 244 18.90 -27.52 -22.21
C PRO A 244 18.49 -28.69 -21.32
N ALA A 245 18.45 -29.92 -21.82
CA ALA A 245 18.05 -31.08 -21.06
C ALA A 245 19.15 -31.48 -20.04
N ALA A 246 20.41 -31.47 -20.46
CA ALA A 246 21.55 -31.68 -19.58
C ALA A 246 21.67 -30.57 -18.54
N ALA A 247 21.49 -29.32 -18.92
CA ALA A 247 21.50 -28.17 -18.00
C ALA A 247 20.43 -28.28 -16.94
N ALA A 248 19.22 -28.68 -17.30
CA ALA A 248 18.13 -28.88 -16.33
C ALA A 248 18.44 -30.02 -15.34
N ALA A 249 19.01 -31.13 -15.81
CA ALA A 249 19.39 -32.26 -14.98
C ALA A 249 20.52 -31.86 -13.99
N GLU A 250 21.52 -31.12 -14.45
CA GLU A 250 22.59 -30.60 -13.62
C GLU A 250 22.09 -29.61 -12.55
N LEU A 251 21.16 -28.72 -12.93
CA LEU A 251 20.51 -27.79 -11.99
C LEU A 251 19.77 -28.56 -10.88
N VAL A 252 18.96 -29.55 -11.25
CA VAL A 252 18.22 -30.37 -10.28
C VAL A 252 19.19 -31.10 -9.33
N THR A 253 20.27 -31.65 -9.87
CA THR A 253 21.32 -32.32 -9.07
C THR A 253 21.94 -31.34 -8.08
N ALA A 254 22.38 -30.16 -8.55
CA ALA A 254 22.98 -29.13 -7.69
C ALA A 254 22.04 -28.63 -6.58
N LEU A 255 20.74 -28.50 -6.88
CA LEU A 255 19.73 -28.09 -5.90
C LEU A 255 19.48 -29.18 -4.84
N ARG A 256 19.48 -30.46 -5.22
CA ARG A 256 19.37 -31.59 -4.28
C ARG A 256 20.60 -31.67 -3.37
N GLU A 257 21.82 -31.55 -3.93
CA GLU A 257 23.04 -31.52 -3.15
C GLU A 257 23.11 -30.33 -2.18
N ALA A 258 22.47 -29.22 -2.55
CA ALA A 258 22.35 -28.04 -1.69
C ALA A 258 21.23 -28.16 -0.62
N GLY A 259 20.43 -29.24 -0.64
CA GLY A 259 19.33 -29.45 0.30
C GLY A 259 18.16 -28.49 0.10
N THR A 260 17.94 -28.00 -1.12
CA THR A 260 16.86 -27.06 -1.47
C THR A 260 15.73 -27.70 -2.24
N LEU A 261 15.95 -28.95 -2.71
CA LEU A 261 14.95 -29.84 -3.32
C LEU A 261 14.99 -31.21 -2.61
#